data_d63571308ac93f2f21a2d0d1aec555fc
#
_entry.id   d63571308ac93f2f21a2d0d1aec555fc
#
_cell.length_a   1.000
_cell.length_b   1.000
_cell.length_c   1.000
_cell.angle_alpha   90.00
_cell.angle_beta   90.00
_cell.angle_gamma   90.00
#
_symmetry.space_group_name_H-M   'P 1'
#
loop_
_entity.id
_entity.type
_entity.pdbx_description
1 polymer ?
#
loop_
_entity_poly.entity_id
_entity_poly.type
_entity_poly.pdbx_seq_one_letter_code
_entity_poly.pdbx_strand_id
1 'polypeptide(L)'
;YAAEVTSILLQASPAVRLEAGSGLMDALLRCLAKYRKHTPDDEIEMEYLENIVDSVCMLATTPAGKRAFVECEGVELLVLLQKQPQVCRLLSLKILDYALSPPPPPPSQQPPPQPGGSVDAADTNREPHAIARRYIDNMGLKYLFAILMHRGGPAVKKLHKRYPETDERAVSCIAWLLRLTERGSPPHWRVLAKFVPSAADSLSWKPHVDRIVELNAAWAERVRDADDQFARRANDDDYDDNGAEERYLARMDSGLFALQMADIVVAFVAQEQQPAVRIEQQLRRKGRSMAAVQSELTEYISTRAAGTLGAGSTNAVASADSGLSGILERL
;
A
#
# COMPACT_ATOMS: atom_id res chain seq x y z
N TYR A 1 -6.53 -27.22 -7.22
CA TYR A 1 -7.36 -27.49 -6.02
C TYR A 1 -6.63 -27.21 -4.71
N ALA A 2 -5.42 -27.75 -4.43
CA ALA A 2 -4.76 -27.54 -3.12
C ALA A 2 -4.45 -26.07 -2.84
N ALA A 3 -3.95 -25.32 -3.82
CA ALA A 3 -3.66 -23.90 -3.69
C ALA A 3 -4.94 -23.07 -3.49
N GLU A 4 -5.99 -23.40 -4.23
CA GLU A 4 -7.30 -22.77 -4.13
C GLU A 4 -7.92 -23.00 -2.74
N VAL A 5 -7.97 -24.24 -2.26
CA VAL A 5 -8.47 -24.56 -0.91
C VAL A 5 -7.66 -23.85 0.17
N THR A 6 -6.32 -23.80 0.03
CA THR A 6 -5.46 -23.06 0.97
C THR A 6 -5.81 -21.57 0.98
N SER A 7 -5.96 -20.96 -0.19
CA SER A 7 -6.33 -19.54 -0.31
C SER A 7 -7.69 -19.25 0.33
N ILE A 8 -8.71 -20.08 0.06
CA ILE A 8 -10.04 -19.95 0.64
C ILE A 8 -10.01 -20.07 2.16
N LEU A 9 -9.31 -21.06 2.70
CA LEU A 9 -9.21 -21.28 4.16
C LEU A 9 -8.53 -20.10 4.85
N LEU A 10 -7.42 -19.59 4.28
CA LEU A 10 -6.71 -18.44 4.81
C LEU A 10 -7.55 -17.15 4.71
N GLN A 11 -8.36 -16.98 3.69
CA GLN A 11 -9.26 -15.83 3.56
C GLN A 11 -10.42 -15.91 4.57
N ALA A 12 -11.03 -17.07 4.71
CA ALA A 12 -12.23 -17.26 5.52
C ALA A 12 -11.95 -17.26 7.04
N SER A 13 -10.77 -17.73 7.48
CA SER A 13 -10.51 -17.96 8.89
C SER A 13 -9.27 -17.24 9.42
N PRO A 14 -9.45 -16.21 10.28
CA PRO A 14 -8.34 -15.60 11.01
C PRO A 14 -7.58 -16.61 11.91
N ALA A 15 -8.27 -17.59 12.50
CA ALA A 15 -7.64 -18.62 13.32
C ALA A 15 -6.65 -19.47 12.51
N VAL A 16 -7.04 -19.90 11.31
CA VAL A 16 -6.16 -20.64 10.39
C VAL A 16 -4.92 -19.81 10.03
N ARG A 17 -5.07 -18.51 9.80
CA ARG A 17 -3.92 -17.61 9.54
C ARG A 17 -2.95 -17.53 10.71
N LEU A 18 -3.44 -17.54 11.93
CA LEU A 18 -2.61 -17.47 13.15
C LEU A 18 -1.90 -18.81 13.45
N GLU A 19 -2.57 -19.92 13.16
CA GLU A 19 -2.02 -21.28 13.37
C GLU A 19 -1.08 -21.71 12.23
N ALA A 20 -1.21 -21.10 11.05
CA ALA A 20 -0.34 -21.37 9.90
C ALA A 20 1.09 -20.93 10.21
N GLY A 21 1.93 -21.89 10.57
CA GLY A 21 3.32 -21.66 10.96
C GLY A 21 4.22 -21.23 9.78
N SER A 22 5.49 -20.98 10.08
CA SER A 22 6.53 -20.61 9.11
C SER A 22 6.70 -21.64 7.98
N GLY A 23 6.39 -22.91 8.23
CA GLY A 23 6.45 -23.98 7.23
C GLY A 23 5.52 -23.78 6.04
N LEU A 24 4.29 -23.27 6.25
CA LEU A 24 3.39 -22.94 5.16
C LEU A 24 3.91 -21.74 4.35
N MET A 25 4.43 -20.70 5.01
CA MET A 25 5.04 -19.55 4.33
C MET A 25 6.21 -19.99 3.44
N ASP A 26 7.13 -20.81 3.96
CA ASP A 26 8.27 -21.34 3.18
C ASP A 26 7.81 -22.15 1.96
N ALA A 27 6.82 -23.04 2.13
CA ALA A 27 6.26 -23.83 1.04
C ALA A 27 5.66 -22.95 -0.07
N LEU A 28 4.88 -21.93 0.29
CA LEU A 28 4.27 -21.00 -0.68
C LEU A 28 5.34 -20.19 -1.41
N LEU A 29 6.34 -19.67 -0.67
CA LEU A 29 7.44 -18.91 -1.28
C LEU A 29 8.30 -19.78 -2.23
N ARG A 30 8.50 -21.06 -1.91
CA ARG A 30 9.16 -22.02 -2.84
C ARG A 30 8.34 -22.25 -4.10
N CYS A 31 7.02 -22.34 -4.01
CA CYS A 31 6.15 -22.43 -5.18
C CYS A 31 6.27 -21.15 -6.03
N LEU A 32 6.23 -19.98 -5.39
CA LEU A 32 6.35 -18.69 -6.06
C LEU A 32 7.74 -18.50 -6.71
N ALA A 33 8.79 -19.03 -6.11
CA ALA A 33 10.16 -18.91 -6.62
C ALA A 33 10.37 -19.55 -8.00
N LYS A 34 9.54 -20.50 -8.42
CA LYS A 34 9.57 -21.09 -9.77
C LYS A 34 9.32 -20.04 -10.85
N TYR A 35 8.46 -19.07 -10.55
CA TYR A 35 8.06 -17.99 -11.47
C TYR A 35 9.08 -16.85 -11.62
N ARG A 36 10.27 -16.97 -11.04
CA ARG A 36 11.36 -16.02 -11.31
C ARG A 36 11.81 -16.02 -12.76
N LYS A 37 11.67 -17.16 -13.46
CA LYS A 37 12.13 -17.35 -14.85
C LYS A 37 11.03 -17.99 -15.73
N HIS A 38 9.96 -18.43 -15.12
CA HIS A 38 8.83 -19.08 -15.78
C HIS A 38 7.64 -18.12 -15.83
N THR A 39 6.94 -18.10 -16.93
CA THR A 39 5.67 -17.41 -17.10
C THR A 39 4.59 -18.48 -17.16
N PRO A 40 3.44 -18.31 -16.47
CA PRO A 40 2.36 -19.28 -16.58
C PRO A 40 2.01 -19.62 -18.04
N ASP A 41 1.92 -20.89 -18.34
CA ASP A 41 1.70 -21.40 -19.71
C ASP A 41 0.25 -21.26 -20.14
N ASP A 42 -0.69 -21.38 -19.17
CA ASP A 42 -2.12 -21.33 -19.40
C ASP A 42 -2.89 -20.62 -18.27
N GLU A 43 -4.22 -20.57 -18.39
CA GLU A 43 -5.08 -19.92 -17.39
C GLU A 43 -5.15 -20.73 -16.07
N ILE A 44 -5.01 -22.05 -16.12
CA ILE A 44 -5.03 -22.91 -14.93
C ILE A 44 -3.79 -22.67 -14.08
N GLU A 45 -2.63 -22.57 -14.73
CA GLU A 45 -1.38 -22.23 -14.04
C GLU A 45 -1.38 -20.78 -13.53
N MET A 46 -2.03 -19.88 -14.27
CA MET A 46 -2.22 -18.50 -13.82
C MET A 46 -3.08 -18.42 -12.55
N GLU A 47 -4.20 -19.14 -12.51
CA GLU A 47 -5.07 -19.23 -11.33
C GLU A 47 -4.33 -19.87 -10.14
N TYR A 48 -3.55 -20.92 -10.38
CA TYR A 48 -2.69 -21.51 -9.35
C TYR A 48 -1.71 -20.47 -8.78
N LEU A 49 -1.05 -19.68 -9.61
CA LEU A 49 -0.13 -18.62 -9.19
C LEU A 49 -0.85 -17.55 -8.39
N GLU A 50 -2.03 -17.09 -8.82
CA GLU A 50 -2.84 -16.10 -8.11
C GLU A 50 -3.26 -16.62 -6.73
N ASN A 51 -3.68 -17.89 -6.61
CA ASN A 51 -4.01 -18.53 -5.33
C ASN A 51 -2.79 -18.60 -4.37
N ILE A 52 -1.58 -18.87 -4.88
CA ILE A 52 -0.35 -18.83 -4.10
C ILE A 52 -0.08 -17.42 -3.60
N VAL A 53 -0.19 -16.43 -4.48
CA VAL A 53 0.00 -15.00 -4.13
C VAL A 53 -0.99 -14.58 -3.05
N ASP A 54 -2.26 -14.92 -3.21
CA ASP A 54 -3.31 -14.59 -2.25
C ASP A 54 -3.09 -15.25 -0.89
N SER A 55 -2.64 -16.50 -0.88
CA SER A 55 -2.27 -17.21 0.35
C SER A 55 -1.12 -16.50 1.08
N VAL A 56 -0.08 -16.07 0.37
CA VAL A 56 1.03 -15.30 0.97
C VAL A 56 0.53 -13.95 1.49
N CYS A 57 -0.33 -13.26 0.76
CA CYS A 57 -0.95 -12.00 1.18
C CYS A 57 -1.74 -12.19 2.48
N MET A 58 -2.58 -13.23 2.56
CA MET A 58 -3.37 -13.51 3.76
C MET A 58 -2.51 -13.81 4.99
N LEU A 59 -1.45 -14.58 4.85
CA LEU A 59 -0.49 -14.80 5.93
C LEU A 59 0.20 -13.49 6.34
N ALA A 60 0.60 -12.66 5.36
CA ALA A 60 1.24 -11.37 5.61
C ALA A 60 0.33 -10.33 6.28
N THR A 61 -0.96 -10.59 6.48
CA THR A 61 -1.84 -9.76 7.31
C THR A 61 -1.59 -9.94 8.81
N THR A 62 -0.88 -11.00 9.23
CA THR A 62 -0.61 -11.29 10.63
C THR A 62 0.84 -10.95 11.02
N PRO A 63 1.12 -10.55 12.27
CA PRO A 63 2.50 -10.33 12.73
C PRO A 63 3.38 -11.57 12.57
N ALA A 64 2.86 -12.76 12.92
CA ALA A 64 3.58 -14.02 12.78
C ALA A 64 3.90 -14.34 11.30
N GLY A 65 2.96 -14.11 10.40
CA GLY A 65 3.15 -14.30 8.96
C GLY A 65 4.17 -13.31 8.38
N LYS A 66 4.17 -12.04 8.80
CA LYS A 66 5.19 -11.06 8.41
C LYS A 66 6.58 -11.48 8.89
N ARG A 67 6.69 -11.99 10.12
CA ARG A 67 7.95 -12.52 10.66
C ARG A 67 8.43 -13.69 9.83
N ALA A 68 7.58 -14.69 9.59
CA ALA A 68 7.90 -15.83 8.75
C ALA A 68 8.30 -15.40 7.32
N PHE A 69 7.63 -14.40 6.76
CA PHE A 69 7.98 -13.84 5.44
C PHE A 69 9.40 -13.28 5.40
N VAL A 70 9.84 -12.59 6.46
CA VAL A 70 11.21 -12.06 6.59
C VAL A 70 12.22 -13.20 6.77
N GLU A 71 11.91 -14.17 7.64
CA GLU A 71 12.78 -15.31 7.97
C GLU A 71 12.97 -16.25 6.77
N CYS A 72 11.94 -16.43 5.94
CA CYS A 72 11.98 -17.24 4.72
C CYS A 72 12.46 -16.49 3.48
N GLU A 73 13.15 -15.36 3.64
CA GLU A 73 13.72 -14.55 2.53
C GLU A 73 12.67 -14.07 1.50
N GLY A 74 11.43 -13.87 1.94
CA GLY A 74 10.33 -13.44 1.08
C GLY A 74 10.59 -12.09 0.42
N VAL A 75 11.24 -11.16 1.11
CA VAL A 75 11.58 -9.83 0.58
C VAL A 75 12.54 -9.93 -0.59
N GLU A 76 13.58 -10.77 -0.46
CA GLU A 76 14.56 -11.04 -1.50
C GLU A 76 13.91 -11.66 -2.73
N LEU A 77 13.01 -12.63 -2.49
CA LEU A 77 12.25 -13.26 -3.56
C LEU A 77 11.40 -12.22 -4.33
N LEU A 78 10.70 -11.31 -3.62
CA LEU A 78 9.93 -10.27 -4.30
C LEU A 78 10.81 -9.39 -5.20
N VAL A 79 11.98 -8.98 -4.74
CA VAL A 79 12.92 -8.18 -5.55
C VAL A 79 13.36 -8.95 -6.80
N LEU A 80 13.60 -10.26 -6.68
CA LEU A 80 13.95 -11.12 -7.83
C LEU A 80 12.78 -11.26 -8.83
N LEU A 81 11.55 -11.39 -8.35
CA LEU A 81 10.35 -11.44 -9.20
C LEU A 81 10.11 -10.12 -9.93
N GLN A 82 10.30 -8.99 -9.25
CA GLN A 82 10.15 -7.66 -9.83
C GLN A 82 11.21 -7.32 -10.89
N LYS A 83 12.33 -8.03 -10.88
CA LYS A 83 13.40 -7.84 -11.88
C LYS A 83 12.96 -8.21 -13.29
N GLN A 84 12.11 -9.21 -13.44
CA GLN A 84 11.65 -9.70 -14.74
C GLN A 84 10.39 -8.96 -15.21
N PRO A 85 10.27 -8.61 -16.50
CA PRO A 85 9.10 -7.91 -17.05
C PRO A 85 7.92 -8.89 -17.33
N GLN A 86 7.54 -9.68 -16.34
CA GLN A 86 6.51 -10.71 -16.42
C GLN A 86 5.37 -10.42 -15.44
N VAL A 87 4.29 -11.20 -15.50
CA VAL A 87 3.12 -11.06 -14.62
C VAL A 87 3.49 -11.09 -13.13
N CYS A 88 4.43 -11.94 -12.74
CA CYS A 88 4.92 -12.04 -11.36
C CYS A 88 5.49 -10.74 -10.83
N ARG A 89 5.98 -9.85 -11.70
CA ARG A 89 6.41 -8.51 -11.33
C ARG A 89 5.27 -7.69 -10.71
N LEU A 90 4.06 -7.79 -11.26
CA LEU A 90 2.89 -7.08 -10.78
C LEU A 90 2.25 -7.79 -9.59
N LEU A 91 2.18 -9.12 -9.63
CA LEU A 91 1.66 -9.91 -8.51
C LEU A 91 2.53 -9.80 -7.25
N SER A 92 3.86 -9.74 -7.40
CA SER A 92 4.76 -9.52 -6.26
C SER A 92 4.55 -8.16 -5.58
N LEU A 93 4.02 -7.18 -6.30
CA LEU A 93 3.65 -5.89 -5.72
C LEU A 93 2.46 -6.00 -4.78
N LYS A 94 1.49 -6.87 -5.09
CA LYS A 94 0.38 -7.21 -4.18
C LYS A 94 0.91 -7.75 -2.85
N ILE A 95 1.84 -8.70 -2.90
CA ILE A 95 2.45 -9.25 -1.68
C ILE A 95 3.18 -8.15 -0.89
N LEU A 96 3.96 -7.31 -1.56
CA LEU A 96 4.71 -6.23 -0.91
C LEU A 96 3.77 -5.26 -0.20
N ASP A 97 2.66 -4.88 -0.81
CA ASP A 97 1.66 -3.98 -0.25
C ASP A 97 1.07 -4.55 1.05
N TYR A 98 0.65 -5.83 1.04
CA TYR A 98 0.17 -6.53 2.24
C TYR A 98 1.25 -6.67 3.32
N ALA A 99 2.48 -6.92 2.92
CA ALA A 99 3.59 -7.08 3.86
C ALA A 99 4.00 -5.77 4.54
N LEU A 100 3.88 -4.63 3.85
CA LEU A 100 4.17 -3.29 4.38
C LEU A 100 3.00 -2.70 5.18
N SER A 101 1.74 -3.03 4.84
CA SER A 101 0.58 -2.50 5.55
C SER A 101 0.56 -2.98 7.01
N PRO A 102 0.08 -2.17 7.97
CA PRO A 102 -0.10 -2.63 9.34
C PRO A 102 -1.12 -3.77 9.38
N PRO A 103 -1.01 -4.69 10.36
CA PRO A 103 -2.03 -5.70 10.54
C PRO A 103 -3.38 -5.03 10.84
N PRO A 104 -4.51 -5.62 10.36
CA PRO A 104 -5.84 -5.11 10.70
C PRO A 104 -6.04 -5.16 12.22
N PRO A 105 -6.83 -4.22 12.79
CA PRO A 105 -7.16 -4.26 14.21
C PRO A 105 -7.86 -5.59 14.55
N PRO A 106 -7.61 -6.15 15.74
CA PRO A 106 -8.28 -7.37 16.17
C PRO A 106 -9.80 -7.13 16.20
N PRO A 107 -10.62 -8.11 15.80
CA PRO A 107 -12.06 -7.97 15.90
C PRO A 107 -12.47 -7.70 17.34
N SER A 108 -13.40 -6.76 17.56
CA SER A 108 -13.86 -6.24 18.85
C SER A 108 -14.48 -7.27 19.82
N GLN A 109 -14.47 -8.56 19.48
CA GLN A 109 -15.00 -9.67 20.27
C GLN A 109 -13.93 -10.51 21.00
N GLN A 110 -12.64 -10.17 20.92
CA GLN A 110 -11.66 -10.85 21.75
C GLN A 110 -11.70 -10.27 23.17
N PRO A 111 -11.81 -11.12 24.21
CA PRO A 111 -11.69 -10.66 25.60
C PRO A 111 -10.32 -9.96 25.78
N PRO A 112 -10.25 -8.95 26.66
CA PRO A 112 -9.00 -8.24 26.91
C PRO A 112 -7.90 -9.26 27.23
N PRO A 113 -6.67 -9.09 26.71
CA PRO A 113 -5.57 -9.99 26.98
C PRO A 113 -5.41 -10.12 28.48
N GLN A 114 -5.30 -11.37 28.97
CA GLN A 114 -5.12 -11.65 30.39
C GLN A 114 -3.88 -10.90 30.89
N PRO A 115 -3.92 -10.30 32.09
CA PRO A 115 -2.78 -9.61 32.67
C PRO A 115 -1.67 -10.64 32.94
N GLY A 116 -0.67 -10.69 32.08
CA GLY A 116 0.46 -11.64 32.16
C GLY A 116 1.08 -11.97 30.79
N GLY A 117 0.41 -11.72 29.69
CA GLY A 117 0.95 -11.86 28.34
C GLY A 117 1.19 -10.48 27.73
N SER A 118 2.29 -9.82 28.07
CA SER A 118 2.74 -8.60 27.42
C SER A 118 3.23 -8.95 26.00
N VAL A 119 2.34 -9.04 25.05
CA VAL A 119 2.72 -8.79 23.65
C VAL A 119 2.84 -7.27 23.56
N ASP A 120 4.07 -6.77 23.69
CA ASP A 120 4.36 -5.35 23.61
C ASP A 120 3.77 -4.81 22.30
N ALA A 121 2.89 -3.82 22.38
CA ALA A 121 2.34 -3.12 21.20
C ALA A 121 3.44 -2.47 20.32
N ALA A 122 4.65 -2.30 20.90
CA ALA A 122 5.87 -1.94 20.18
C ALA A 122 6.37 -3.06 19.26
N ASP A 123 6.02 -4.32 19.51
CA ASP A 123 6.50 -5.47 18.74
C ASP A 123 5.68 -5.71 17.46
N THR A 124 4.40 -5.32 17.42
CA THR A 124 3.52 -5.53 16.25
C THR A 124 3.87 -4.67 15.02
N ASN A 125 4.62 -3.59 15.20
CA ASN A 125 5.09 -2.73 14.09
C ASN A 125 6.52 -3.02 13.64
N ARG A 126 7.24 -3.91 14.33
CA ARG A 126 8.64 -4.19 14.06
C ARG A 126 8.85 -4.84 12.70
N GLU A 127 7.98 -5.77 12.33
CA GLU A 127 8.08 -6.52 11.09
C GLU A 127 7.90 -5.65 9.84
N PRO A 128 6.85 -4.78 9.72
CA PRO A 128 6.74 -3.87 8.58
C PRO A 128 7.96 -2.96 8.38
N HIS A 129 8.54 -2.44 9.47
CA HIS A 129 9.77 -1.64 9.42
C HIS A 129 10.96 -2.46 8.91
N ALA A 130 11.11 -3.71 9.37
CA ALA A 130 12.16 -4.61 8.92
C ALA A 130 12.00 -4.94 7.43
N ILE A 131 10.76 -5.22 6.97
CA ILE A 131 10.43 -5.47 5.56
C ILE A 131 10.78 -4.25 4.70
N ALA A 132 10.36 -3.06 5.11
CA ALA A 132 10.63 -1.81 4.40
C ALA A 132 12.13 -1.58 4.23
N ARG A 133 12.90 -1.68 5.33
CA ARG A 133 14.35 -1.52 5.31
C ARG A 133 15.01 -2.55 4.40
N ARG A 134 14.67 -3.82 4.57
CA ARG A 134 15.24 -4.93 3.79
C ARG A 134 14.94 -4.81 2.29
N TYR A 135 13.72 -4.37 1.94
CA TYR A 135 13.34 -4.10 0.55
C TYR A 135 14.17 -2.97 -0.08
N ILE A 136 14.40 -1.88 0.66
CA ILE A 136 15.21 -0.75 0.21
C ILE A 136 16.69 -1.18 0.06
N ASP A 137 17.22 -1.92 1.03
CA ASP A 137 18.62 -2.38 1.03
C ASP A 137 18.89 -3.36 -0.11
N ASN A 138 17.92 -4.20 -0.48
CA ASN A 138 17.99 -5.11 -1.64
C ASN A 138 17.67 -4.44 -2.98
N MET A 139 17.74 -3.11 -3.07
CA MET A 139 17.54 -2.34 -4.31
C MET A 139 16.12 -2.44 -4.90
N GLY A 140 15.11 -2.80 -4.12
CA GLY A 140 13.71 -2.94 -4.54
C GLY A 140 13.13 -1.67 -5.13
N LEU A 141 13.54 -0.49 -4.65
CA LEU A 141 13.09 0.81 -5.18
C LEU A 141 13.30 0.96 -6.69
N LYS A 142 14.37 0.37 -7.26
CA LYS A 142 14.61 0.42 -8.72
C LYS A 142 13.44 -0.18 -9.49
N TYR A 143 12.93 -1.29 -9.01
CA TYR A 143 11.86 -2.04 -9.68
C TYR A 143 10.49 -1.45 -9.38
N LEU A 144 10.23 -1.04 -8.13
CA LEU A 144 8.99 -0.37 -7.73
C LEU A 144 8.74 0.88 -8.59
N PHE A 145 9.74 1.76 -8.71
CA PHE A 145 9.62 2.96 -9.54
C PHE A 145 9.59 2.66 -11.05
N ALA A 146 10.16 1.55 -11.50
CA ALA A 146 10.00 1.11 -12.88
C ALA A 146 8.58 0.59 -13.16
N ILE A 147 7.91 -0.04 -12.18
CA ILE A 147 6.49 -0.43 -12.25
C ILE A 147 5.62 0.83 -12.30
N LEU A 148 5.77 1.76 -11.35
CA LEU A 148 5.03 3.02 -11.30
C LEU A 148 5.08 3.79 -12.64
N MET A 149 6.24 3.76 -13.31
CA MET A 149 6.46 4.44 -14.58
C MET A 149 6.13 3.57 -15.81
N HIS A 150 5.52 2.41 -15.63
CA HIS A 150 5.16 1.45 -16.68
C HIS A 150 6.34 1.10 -17.62
N ARG A 151 7.58 1.04 -17.05
CA ARG A 151 8.79 0.74 -17.81
C ARG A 151 8.88 -0.75 -18.12
N GLY A 152 9.18 -1.10 -19.38
CA GLY A 152 9.36 -2.50 -19.80
C GLY A 152 8.77 -2.82 -21.18
N GLY A 153 8.39 -1.79 -21.94
CA GLY A 153 7.94 -1.95 -23.32
C GLY A 153 6.48 -2.35 -23.47
N PRO A 154 6.03 -2.74 -24.70
CA PRO A 154 4.61 -2.98 -25.00
C PRO A 154 3.98 -4.10 -24.19
N ALA A 155 4.72 -5.16 -23.89
CA ALA A 155 4.23 -6.29 -23.08
C ALA A 155 3.85 -5.85 -21.66
N VAL A 156 4.68 -5.02 -21.03
CA VAL A 156 4.41 -4.47 -19.68
C VAL A 156 3.19 -3.54 -19.72
N LYS A 157 3.05 -2.71 -20.76
CA LYS A 157 1.86 -1.86 -20.92
C LYS A 157 0.57 -2.69 -21.04
N LYS A 158 0.62 -3.84 -21.74
CA LYS A 158 -0.52 -4.78 -21.82
C LYS A 158 -0.86 -5.39 -20.45
N LEU A 159 0.16 -5.74 -19.67
CA LEU A 159 -0.02 -6.24 -18.30
C LEU A 159 -0.67 -5.19 -17.39
N HIS A 160 -0.23 -3.94 -17.41
CA HIS A 160 -0.86 -2.86 -16.61
C HIS A 160 -2.34 -2.63 -16.99
N LYS A 161 -2.73 -2.86 -18.25
CA LYS A 161 -4.15 -2.83 -18.64
C LYS A 161 -4.96 -3.99 -18.07
N ARG A 162 -4.34 -5.16 -17.92
CA ARG A 162 -4.98 -6.35 -17.34
C ARG A 162 -5.09 -6.25 -15.81
N TYR A 163 -4.15 -5.55 -15.16
CA TYR A 163 -4.08 -5.36 -13.70
C TYR A 163 -4.10 -3.85 -13.37
N PRO A 164 -5.27 -3.20 -13.48
CA PRO A 164 -5.41 -1.74 -13.32
C PRO A 164 -5.07 -1.27 -11.89
N GLU A 165 -5.20 -2.14 -10.89
CA GLU A 165 -4.84 -1.88 -9.49
C GLU A 165 -3.33 -1.74 -9.25
N THR A 166 -2.50 -1.97 -10.27
CA THR A 166 -1.04 -1.91 -10.14
C THR A 166 -0.54 -0.53 -9.73
N ASP A 167 -1.12 0.54 -10.27
CA ASP A 167 -0.73 1.92 -9.92
C ASP A 167 -1.08 2.23 -8.46
N GLU A 168 -2.25 1.82 -8.00
CA GLU A 168 -2.69 1.97 -6.61
C GLU A 168 -1.73 1.26 -5.66
N ARG A 169 -1.41 -0.01 -5.94
CA ARG A 169 -0.47 -0.79 -5.12
C ARG A 169 0.94 -0.20 -5.13
N ALA A 170 1.40 0.32 -6.28
CA ALA A 170 2.71 0.95 -6.36
C ALA A 170 2.78 2.22 -5.49
N VAL A 171 1.76 3.04 -5.53
CA VAL A 171 1.66 4.26 -4.73
C VAL A 171 1.50 3.91 -3.25
N SER A 172 0.67 2.91 -2.91
CA SER A 172 0.52 2.41 -1.54
C SER A 172 1.86 1.92 -0.97
N CYS A 173 2.60 1.10 -1.71
CA CYS A 173 3.94 0.66 -1.29
C CYS A 173 4.89 1.85 -1.03
N ILE A 174 4.89 2.87 -1.89
CA ILE A 174 5.73 4.07 -1.71
C ILE A 174 5.30 4.84 -0.45
N ALA A 175 3.99 5.01 -0.23
CA ALA A 175 3.46 5.66 0.96
C ALA A 175 3.87 4.93 2.24
N TRP A 176 3.77 3.59 2.26
CA TRP A 176 4.24 2.78 3.38
C TRP A 176 5.75 2.87 3.59
N LEU A 177 6.56 2.82 2.54
CA LEU A 177 8.02 2.95 2.66
C LEU A 177 8.42 4.29 3.27
N LEU A 178 7.74 5.40 2.91
CA LEU A 178 7.97 6.72 3.50
C LEU A 178 7.57 6.77 4.98
N ARG A 179 6.47 6.12 5.37
CA ARG A 179 5.96 6.09 6.75
C ARG A 179 6.76 5.14 7.66
N LEU A 180 7.22 4.00 7.12
CA LEU A 180 7.93 2.96 7.87
C LEU A 180 9.43 3.21 7.98
N THR A 181 9.97 4.21 7.31
CA THR A 181 11.38 4.60 7.42
C THR A 181 11.52 5.82 8.30
N GLU A 182 12.44 5.75 9.25
CA GLU A 182 12.73 6.86 10.15
C GLU A 182 13.16 8.10 9.35
N ARG A 183 12.54 9.23 9.63
CA ARG A 183 12.80 10.49 8.94
C ARG A 183 14.27 10.90 9.13
N GLY A 184 14.91 11.29 8.03
CA GLY A 184 16.34 11.63 8.02
C GLY A 184 17.28 10.42 7.98
N SER A 185 16.77 9.19 8.10
CA SER A 185 17.60 7.98 7.97
C SER A 185 18.04 7.72 6.52
N PRO A 186 19.14 6.99 6.29
CA PRO A 186 19.57 6.65 4.94
C PRO A 186 18.52 5.89 4.10
N PRO A 187 17.74 4.93 4.65
CA PRO A 187 16.63 4.31 3.90
C PRO A 187 15.58 5.33 3.46
N HIS A 188 15.16 6.25 4.35
CA HIS A 188 14.20 7.30 4.04
C HIS A 188 14.69 8.20 2.89
N TRP A 189 15.94 8.64 2.97
CA TRP A 189 16.55 9.43 1.90
C TRP A 189 16.64 8.72 0.57
N ARG A 190 16.83 7.39 0.55
CA ARG A 190 16.81 6.60 -0.70
C ARG A 190 15.45 6.62 -1.37
N VAL A 191 14.35 6.65 -0.61
CA VAL A 191 12.99 6.79 -1.16
C VAL A 191 12.80 8.21 -1.69
N LEU A 192 13.08 9.24 -0.90
CA LEU A 192 12.96 10.65 -1.29
C LEU A 192 13.83 11.01 -2.50
N ALA A 193 15.03 10.44 -2.62
CA ALA A 193 15.93 10.67 -3.76
C ALA A 193 15.34 10.23 -5.11
N LYS A 194 14.25 9.48 -5.13
CA LYS A 194 13.49 9.18 -6.37
C LYS A 194 12.70 10.38 -6.87
N PHE A 195 12.39 11.32 -5.99
CA PHE A 195 11.59 12.50 -6.27
C PHE A 195 12.43 13.78 -6.32
N VAL A 196 13.52 13.83 -5.55
CA VAL A 196 14.40 15.00 -5.46
C VAL A 196 15.43 14.96 -6.59
N PRO A 197 15.61 16.04 -7.38
CA PRO A 197 16.70 16.15 -8.34
C PRO A 197 18.06 16.04 -7.63
N SER A 198 19.05 15.42 -8.28
CA SER A 198 20.43 15.45 -7.77
C SER A 198 21.06 16.82 -8.02
N ALA A 199 22.06 17.18 -7.23
CA ALA A 199 22.80 18.44 -7.42
C ALA A 199 23.40 18.57 -8.84
N ALA A 200 23.75 17.44 -9.46
CA ALA A 200 24.26 17.38 -10.84
C ALA A 200 23.15 17.58 -11.89
N ASP A 201 21.89 17.26 -11.55
CA ASP A 201 20.73 17.30 -12.44
C ASP A 201 19.70 18.36 -12.00
N SER A 202 20.16 19.44 -11.34
CA SER A 202 19.29 20.46 -10.71
C SER A 202 18.32 21.14 -11.68
N LEU A 203 18.54 21.06 -12.98
CA LEU A 203 17.67 21.57 -14.02
C LEU A 203 16.68 20.51 -14.56
N SER A 204 16.84 19.22 -14.20
CA SER A 204 16.02 18.13 -14.71
C SER A 204 15.07 17.63 -13.62
N TRP A 205 13.78 17.89 -13.80
CA TRP A 205 12.73 17.39 -12.90
C TRP A 205 12.64 15.87 -12.95
N LYS A 206 12.46 15.25 -11.78
CA LYS A 206 12.20 13.80 -11.71
C LYS A 206 10.77 13.51 -12.19
N PRO A 207 10.60 12.68 -13.21
CA PRO A 207 9.27 12.38 -13.78
C PRO A 207 8.35 11.65 -12.79
N HIS A 208 8.90 11.13 -11.69
CA HIS A 208 8.13 10.46 -10.65
C HIS A 208 7.19 11.43 -9.91
N VAL A 209 7.60 12.70 -9.71
CA VAL A 209 6.74 13.75 -9.14
C VAL A 209 5.51 13.96 -10.02
N ASP A 210 5.73 14.16 -11.33
CA ASP A 210 4.65 14.38 -12.27
C ASP A 210 3.69 13.19 -12.31
N ARG A 211 4.23 11.96 -12.27
CA ARG A 211 3.41 10.73 -12.26
C ARG A 211 2.54 10.60 -11.02
N ILE A 212 3.08 10.88 -9.83
CA ILE A 212 2.30 10.84 -8.58
C ILE A 212 1.18 11.88 -8.62
N VAL A 213 1.45 13.11 -9.05
CA VAL A 213 0.42 14.16 -9.16
C VAL A 213 -0.62 13.83 -10.22
N GLU A 214 -0.23 13.21 -11.34
CA GLU A 214 -1.17 12.73 -12.37
C GLU A 214 -2.14 11.69 -11.79
N LEU A 215 -1.64 10.68 -11.08
CA LEU A 215 -2.46 9.65 -10.44
C LEU A 215 -3.35 10.23 -9.34
N ASN A 216 -2.79 11.11 -8.51
CA ASN A 216 -3.53 11.82 -7.47
C ASN A 216 -4.73 12.58 -8.05
N ALA A 217 -4.51 13.36 -9.11
CA ALA A 217 -5.58 14.12 -9.74
C ALA A 217 -6.66 13.21 -10.37
N ALA A 218 -6.24 12.10 -10.99
CA ALA A 218 -7.17 11.15 -11.60
C ALA A 218 -8.05 10.43 -10.56
N TRP A 219 -7.50 10.07 -9.40
CA TRP A 219 -8.27 9.49 -8.31
C TRP A 219 -9.18 10.52 -7.63
N ALA A 220 -8.71 11.75 -7.43
CA ALA A 220 -9.52 12.82 -6.89
C ALA A 220 -10.73 13.16 -7.77
N GLU A 221 -10.56 13.11 -9.10
CA GLU A 221 -11.66 13.29 -10.04
C GLU A 221 -12.72 12.19 -9.88
N ARG A 222 -12.29 10.91 -9.81
CA ARG A 222 -13.23 9.78 -9.61
C ARG A 222 -13.98 9.85 -8.28
N VAL A 223 -13.30 10.22 -7.20
CA VAL A 223 -13.94 10.37 -5.87
C VAL A 223 -14.94 11.52 -5.89
N ARG A 224 -14.60 12.63 -6.53
CA ARG A 224 -15.52 13.78 -6.71
C ARG A 224 -16.74 13.39 -7.53
N ASP A 225 -16.57 12.66 -8.63
CA ASP A 225 -17.68 12.18 -9.45
C ASP A 225 -18.63 11.27 -8.65
N ALA A 226 -18.08 10.44 -7.75
CA ALA A 226 -18.89 9.62 -6.83
C ALA A 226 -19.66 10.49 -5.83
N ASP A 227 -19.03 11.51 -5.24
CA ASP A 227 -19.70 12.48 -4.37
C ASP A 227 -20.84 13.22 -5.09
N ASP A 228 -20.61 13.67 -6.33
CA ASP A 228 -21.60 14.35 -7.16
C ASP A 228 -22.78 13.43 -7.52
N GLN A 229 -22.49 12.15 -7.83
CA GLN A 229 -23.54 11.15 -8.10
C GLN A 229 -24.36 10.86 -6.85
N PHE A 230 -23.70 10.76 -5.69
CA PHE A 230 -24.36 10.57 -4.41
C PHE A 230 -25.28 11.76 -4.07
N ALA A 231 -24.77 13.00 -4.20
CA ALA A 231 -25.55 14.21 -3.95
C ALA A 231 -26.79 14.34 -4.86
N ARG A 232 -26.73 13.87 -6.08
CA ARG A 232 -27.89 13.84 -7.00
C ARG A 232 -28.94 12.85 -6.55
N ARG A 233 -28.55 11.67 -6.03
CA ARG A 233 -29.48 10.65 -5.51
C ARG A 233 -30.12 11.08 -4.19
N ALA A 234 -29.37 11.76 -3.33
CA ALA A 234 -29.87 12.24 -2.03
C ALA A 234 -30.95 13.35 -2.15
N ASN A 235 -31.14 13.93 -3.33
CA ASN A 235 -32.23 14.87 -3.62
C ASN A 235 -33.54 14.19 -4.05
N ASP A 236 -33.57 12.87 -4.23
CA ASP A 236 -34.78 12.08 -4.41
C ASP A 236 -35.34 11.69 -3.03
N ASP A 237 -36.63 11.95 -2.77
CA ASP A 237 -37.32 11.92 -1.46
C ASP A 237 -37.37 10.55 -0.73
N ASP A 238 -36.71 9.51 -1.22
CA ASP A 238 -36.69 8.13 -0.67
C ASP A 238 -35.39 7.76 0.08
N TYR A 239 -34.62 8.73 0.60
CA TYR A 239 -33.28 8.43 1.15
C TYR A 239 -33.32 8.09 2.64
N ASP A 240 -32.91 6.86 2.98
CA ASP A 240 -32.82 6.29 4.34
C ASP A 240 -31.58 6.80 5.11
N ASP A 241 -31.56 6.69 6.45
CA ASP A 241 -30.58 7.21 7.43
C ASP A 241 -29.12 6.67 7.28
N ASN A 242 -28.88 5.73 6.35
CA ASN A 242 -27.56 5.11 6.06
C ASN A 242 -26.67 5.90 5.07
N GLY A 243 -27.05 7.11 4.70
CA GLY A 243 -26.41 7.88 3.64
C GLY A 243 -24.92 8.14 3.80
N ALA A 244 -24.41 8.27 5.03
CA ALA A 244 -23.00 8.53 5.29
C ALA A 244 -22.11 7.30 5.01
N GLU A 245 -22.57 6.10 5.38
CA GLU A 245 -21.84 4.85 5.16
C GLU A 245 -21.84 4.48 3.67
N GLU A 246 -22.98 4.58 3.00
CA GLU A 246 -23.11 4.33 1.57
C GLU A 246 -22.22 5.29 0.75
N ARG A 247 -22.21 6.58 1.13
CA ARG A 247 -21.31 7.57 0.53
C ARG A 247 -19.85 7.19 0.72
N TYR A 248 -19.46 6.76 1.92
CA TYR A 248 -18.09 6.33 2.20
C TYR A 248 -17.69 5.11 1.35
N LEU A 249 -18.57 4.10 1.24
CA LEU A 249 -18.36 2.92 0.40
C LEU A 249 -18.24 3.31 -1.09
N ALA A 250 -19.10 4.17 -1.60
CA ALA A 250 -19.03 4.66 -2.98
C ALA A 250 -17.72 5.39 -3.28
N ARG A 251 -17.22 6.19 -2.33
CA ARG A 251 -15.90 6.85 -2.43
C ARG A 251 -14.76 5.83 -2.41
N MET A 252 -14.84 4.79 -1.56
CA MET A 252 -13.85 3.72 -1.49
C MET A 252 -13.77 2.95 -2.82
N ASP A 253 -14.91 2.58 -3.39
CA ASP A 253 -15.00 1.90 -4.70
C ASP A 253 -14.48 2.79 -5.84
N SER A 254 -14.58 4.12 -5.69
CA SER A 254 -14.07 5.09 -6.67
C SER A 254 -12.57 5.39 -6.51
N GLY A 255 -11.90 4.79 -5.52
CA GLY A 255 -10.46 4.90 -5.31
C GLY A 255 -10.03 5.89 -4.23
N LEU A 256 -10.86 6.15 -3.22
CA LEU A 256 -10.51 7.00 -2.08
C LEU A 256 -9.23 6.52 -1.38
N PHE A 257 -9.06 5.21 -1.19
CA PHE A 257 -7.83 4.67 -0.61
C PHE A 257 -6.59 5.02 -1.45
N ALA A 258 -6.67 4.86 -2.77
CA ALA A 258 -5.58 5.19 -3.69
C ALA A 258 -5.25 6.71 -3.66
N LEU A 259 -6.28 7.57 -3.59
CA LEU A 259 -6.12 9.01 -3.42
C LEU A 259 -5.39 9.33 -2.12
N GLN A 260 -5.83 8.77 -1.00
CA GLN A 260 -5.22 8.98 0.32
C GLN A 260 -3.74 8.55 0.35
N MET A 261 -3.41 7.42 -0.28
CA MET A 261 -2.01 6.97 -0.39
C MET A 261 -1.18 7.93 -1.26
N ALA A 262 -1.75 8.45 -2.35
CA ALA A 262 -1.08 9.46 -3.18
C ALA A 262 -0.88 10.78 -2.43
N ASP A 263 -1.86 11.22 -1.66
CA ASP A 263 -1.78 12.41 -0.82
C ASP A 263 -0.67 12.28 0.23
N ILE A 264 -0.51 11.10 0.85
CA ILE A 264 0.59 10.81 1.76
C ILE A 264 1.93 10.99 1.03
N VAL A 265 2.10 10.41 -0.15
CA VAL A 265 3.34 10.57 -0.92
C VAL A 265 3.59 12.04 -1.25
N VAL A 266 2.57 12.76 -1.72
CA VAL A 266 2.64 14.20 -2.01
C VAL A 266 3.07 14.98 -0.78
N ALA A 267 2.47 14.72 0.39
CA ALA A 267 2.77 15.39 1.64
C ALA A 267 4.22 15.16 2.11
N PHE A 268 4.72 13.93 2.02
CA PHE A 268 6.12 13.63 2.37
C PHE A 268 7.11 14.30 1.42
N VAL A 269 6.86 14.23 0.12
CA VAL A 269 7.74 14.77 -0.92
C VAL A 269 7.74 16.31 -0.92
N ALA A 270 6.61 16.94 -0.59
CA ALA A 270 6.48 18.39 -0.47
C ALA A 270 7.23 18.99 0.72
N GLN A 271 7.77 18.18 1.64
CA GLN A 271 8.68 18.68 2.68
C GLN A 271 10.04 19.13 2.10
N GLU A 272 10.38 18.68 0.90
CA GLU A 272 11.59 19.05 0.20
C GLU A 272 11.31 20.25 -0.71
N GLN A 273 12.10 21.32 -0.58
CA GLN A 273 11.84 22.61 -1.22
C GLN A 273 11.67 22.52 -2.77
N GLN A 274 12.55 21.78 -3.43
CA GLN A 274 12.50 21.69 -4.89
C GLN A 274 11.28 20.92 -5.40
N PRO A 275 10.99 19.69 -4.93
CA PRO A 275 9.77 18.99 -5.32
C PRO A 275 8.49 19.73 -4.93
N ALA A 276 8.45 20.44 -3.79
CA ALA A 276 7.29 21.21 -3.34
C ALA A 276 6.79 22.19 -4.42
N VAL A 277 7.70 22.99 -4.97
CA VAL A 277 7.38 23.95 -6.04
C VAL A 277 6.79 23.22 -7.27
N ARG A 278 7.39 22.09 -7.65
CA ARG A 278 6.91 21.31 -8.79
C ARG A 278 5.54 20.70 -8.53
N ILE A 279 5.34 20.12 -7.34
CA ILE A 279 4.05 19.54 -6.92
C ILE A 279 2.95 20.60 -7.01
N GLU A 280 3.17 21.78 -6.41
CA GLU A 280 2.20 22.86 -6.40
C GLU A 280 1.83 23.32 -7.83
N GLN A 281 2.82 23.49 -8.69
CA GLN A 281 2.59 23.83 -10.10
C GLN A 281 1.77 22.76 -10.84
N GLN A 282 2.07 21.48 -10.64
CA GLN A 282 1.37 20.39 -11.29
C GLN A 282 -0.05 20.19 -10.74
N LEU A 283 -0.25 20.30 -9.42
CA LEU A 283 -1.58 20.26 -8.81
C LEU A 283 -2.47 21.36 -9.37
N ARG A 284 -1.97 22.60 -9.43
CA ARG A 284 -2.71 23.74 -10.02
C ARG A 284 -3.10 23.49 -11.48
N ARG A 285 -2.19 22.92 -12.28
CA ARG A 285 -2.49 22.56 -13.70
C ARG A 285 -3.60 21.51 -13.82
N LYS A 286 -3.78 20.68 -12.79
CA LYS A 286 -4.81 19.63 -12.69
C LYS A 286 -6.06 20.11 -11.94
N GLY A 287 -6.17 21.42 -11.61
CA GLY A 287 -7.30 21.97 -10.88
C GLY A 287 -7.36 21.55 -9.40
N ARG A 288 -6.23 21.16 -8.82
CA ARG A 288 -6.11 20.79 -7.40
C ARG A 288 -5.21 21.78 -6.64
N SER A 289 -5.22 21.71 -5.31
CA SER A 289 -4.39 22.53 -4.44
C SER A 289 -3.79 21.70 -3.31
N MET A 290 -2.75 22.21 -2.67
CA MET A 290 -2.20 21.62 -1.44
C MET A 290 -3.23 21.62 -0.29
N ALA A 291 -4.10 22.64 -0.22
CA ALA A 291 -5.18 22.67 0.78
C ALA A 291 -6.17 21.51 0.61
N ALA A 292 -6.46 21.07 -0.63
CA ALA A 292 -7.28 19.87 -0.86
C ALA A 292 -6.58 18.61 -0.34
N VAL A 293 -5.27 18.45 -0.61
CA VAL A 293 -4.46 17.34 -0.07
C VAL A 293 -4.47 17.34 1.46
N GLN A 294 -4.30 18.50 2.10
CA GLN A 294 -4.36 18.62 3.56
C GLN A 294 -5.73 18.23 4.13
N SER A 295 -6.83 18.66 3.48
CA SER A 295 -8.19 18.33 3.89
C SER A 295 -8.45 16.82 3.82
N GLU A 296 -8.06 16.18 2.72
CA GLU A 296 -8.23 14.73 2.51
C GLU A 296 -7.41 13.90 3.50
N LEU A 297 -6.18 14.34 3.81
CA LEU A 297 -5.35 13.68 4.81
C LEU A 297 -5.87 13.89 6.25
N THR A 298 -6.46 15.05 6.54
CA THR A 298 -7.10 15.32 7.84
C THR A 298 -8.31 14.39 8.02
N GLU A 299 -9.14 14.22 6.99
CA GLU A 299 -10.24 13.26 6.98
C GLU A 299 -9.72 11.82 7.18
N TYR A 300 -8.66 11.42 6.47
CA TYR A 300 -8.04 10.10 6.62
C TYR A 300 -7.59 9.82 8.06
N ILE A 301 -6.90 10.76 8.70
CA ILE A 301 -6.41 10.61 10.08
C ILE A 301 -7.59 10.53 11.05
N SER A 302 -8.60 11.42 10.91
CA SER A 302 -9.76 11.45 11.79
C SER A 302 -10.60 10.17 11.69
N THR A 303 -10.83 9.65 10.49
CA THR A 303 -11.57 8.40 10.26
C THR A 303 -10.85 7.20 10.88
N ARG A 304 -9.54 7.14 10.74
CA ARG A 304 -8.74 6.08 11.38
C ARG A 304 -8.74 6.18 12.90
N ALA A 305 -8.64 7.38 13.45
CA ALA A 305 -8.72 7.60 14.89
C ALA A 305 -10.10 7.21 15.46
N ALA A 306 -11.18 7.52 14.76
CA ALA A 306 -12.53 7.11 15.13
C ALA A 306 -12.72 5.59 15.09
N GLY A 307 -12.22 4.92 14.07
CA GLY A 307 -12.22 3.45 13.95
C GLY A 307 -11.40 2.75 15.06
N THR A 308 -10.33 3.38 15.54
CA THR A 308 -9.49 2.87 16.64
C THR A 308 -10.17 3.04 18.00
N LEU A 309 -10.92 4.11 18.21
CA LEU A 309 -11.68 4.35 19.46
C LEU A 309 -12.80 3.32 19.66
N GLY A 310 -13.40 2.82 18.56
CA GLY A 310 -14.42 1.76 18.62
C GLY A 310 -13.86 0.35 18.87
N ALA A 311 -12.58 0.11 18.64
CA ALA A 311 -11.96 -1.22 18.65
C ALA A 311 -10.93 -1.46 19.77
N GLY A 312 -10.73 -0.55 20.71
CA GLY A 312 -9.86 -0.77 21.89
C GLY A 312 -8.36 -1.02 21.59
N SER A 313 -7.88 -0.73 20.39
CA SER A 313 -6.49 -0.97 20.00
C SER A 313 -5.75 0.34 19.69
N THR A 314 -4.84 0.73 20.56
CA THR A 314 -4.56 2.12 20.79
C THR A 314 -3.17 2.64 20.41
N ASN A 315 -2.12 1.87 20.30
CA ASN A 315 -0.79 2.47 20.23
C ASN A 315 -0.01 2.30 18.90
N ALA A 316 -0.27 1.26 18.14
CA ALA A 316 0.50 0.98 16.92
C ALA A 316 0.10 1.86 15.73
N VAL A 317 -1.21 2.13 15.58
CA VAL A 317 -1.76 3.00 14.54
C VAL A 317 -1.47 4.47 14.88
N ALA A 318 -1.60 4.85 16.14
CA ALA A 318 -1.30 6.19 16.63
C ALA A 318 0.16 6.61 16.38
N SER A 319 1.11 5.69 16.52
CA SER A 319 2.54 5.98 16.25
C SER A 319 2.83 6.24 14.76
N ALA A 320 2.23 5.46 13.86
CA ALA A 320 2.40 5.67 12.41
C ALA A 320 1.70 6.95 11.92
N ASP A 321 0.59 7.33 12.55
CA ASP A 321 -0.17 8.52 12.19
C ASP A 321 0.35 9.79 12.87
N SER A 322 1.11 9.70 13.99
CA SER A 322 1.77 10.85 14.62
C SER A 322 2.81 11.50 13.68
N GLY A 323 3.54 10.69 12.93
CA GLY A 323 4.47 11.16 11.89
C GLY A 323 3.77 11.93 10.77
N LEU A 324 2.59 11.47 10.36
CA LEU A 324 1.79 12.12 9.32
C LEU A 324 1.15 13.43 9.83
N SER A 325 0.65 13.46 11.07
CA SER A 325 0.12 14.68 11.70
C SER A 325 1.18 15.78 11.75
N GLY A 326 2.40 15.46 12.17
CA GLY A 326 3.49 16.42 12.18
C GLY A 326 3.97 16.88 10.79
N ILE A 327 3.64 16.15 9.72
CA ILE A 327 3.86 16.58 8.34
C ILE A 327 2.76 17.55 7.91
N LEU A 328 1.50 17.27 8.26
CA LEU A 328 0.36 18.15 7.96
C LEU A 328 0.50 19.55 8.56
N GLU A 329 1.06 19.66 9.76
CA GLU A 329 1.33 20.96 10.40
C GLU A 329 2.37 21.80 9.66
N ARG A 330 3.15 21.20 8.77
CA ARG A 330 4.22 21.86 8.01
C ARG A 330 3.90 22.07 6.53
N LEU A 331 2.78 21.59 6.03
CA LEU A 331 2.27 21.86 4.70
C LEU A 331 1.53 23.18 4.64
#